data_d509358f4fec2180fe45b576759aab08
#
_entry.id   d509358f4fec2180fe45b576759aab08
#
_cell.length_a   1.000
_cell.length_b   1.000
_cell.length_c   1.000
_cell.angle_alpha   90.00
_cell.angle_beta   90.00
_cell.angle_gamma   90.00
#
_symmetry.space_group_name_H-M   'P 1'
#
loop_
_entity.id
_entity.type
_entity.pdbx_description
1 polymer ?
#
loop_
_entity_poly.entity_id
_entity_poly.type
_entity_poly.pdbx_seq_one_letter_code
_entity_poly.pdbx_strand_id
1 'polypeptide(L)'
;MKNEFKSAFTLVELLVVISIIAVLLAVLMPALNKSRESAKTVICSTNVRQLGLGYSMYEMDNGYMPEFVDGIVNGITWAGSLRKYYQDVDGIRVCPTASKVGGPEMLNTDGNKWGSTFKAWWIDPVKSWLLPDDDCGYGSYGENMWVRKHFLEDSYPGQCYGVSSVPNANQVPLVMDCRWGGVWPLYDDIIPANTRGTKVQELPYTLSNWRRVEGVAMRRHKGGINIIFLDFSGRNVKMEELWNLKWNKSYKNRGIQSFNWVKY
;
A
#
# COMPACT_ATOMS: atom_id res chain seq x y z
N MET A 1 14.50 -70.38 17.00
CA MET A 1 14.56 -68.93 17.19
C MET A 1 15.33 -68.32 16.03
N LYS A 2 14.69 -67.61 15.10
CA LYS A 2 15.36 -66.89 14.02
C LYS A 2 15.88 -65.57 14.58
N ASN A 3 17.19 -65.39 14.61
CA ASN A 3 17.79 -64.12 14.90
C ASN A 3 17.58 -63.22 13.68
N GLU A 4 16.67 -62.25 13.78
CA GLU A 4 16.56 -61.16 12.82
C GLU A 4 17.73 -60.18 13.05
N PHE A 5 18.66 -60.16 12.10
CA PHE A 5 19.72 -59.12 12.07
C PHE A 5 19.07 -57.78 11.80
N LYS A 6 18.94 -56.97 12.83
CA LYS A 6 18.58 -55.56 12.67
C LYS A 6 19.78 -54.85 12.00
N SER A 7 19.62 -54.43 10.76
CA SER A 7 20.61 -53.61 10.09
C SER A 7 20.76 -52.27 10.86
N ALA A 8 21.95 -52.02 11.39
CA ALA A 8 22.26 -50.76 12.06
C ALA A 8 22.63 -49.72 10.99
N PHE A 9 22.03 -48.55 11.11
CA PHE A 9 22.29 -47.42 10.20
C PHE A 9 23.70 -46.85 10.44
N THR A 10 24.48 -46.71 9.39
CA THR A 10 25.87 -46.19 9.51
C THR A 10 25.86 -44.66 9.57
N LEU A 11 26.84 -44.06 10.23
CA LEU A 11 27.02 -42.62 10.33
C LEU A 11 27.22 -41.98 8.96
N VAL A 12 27.86 -42.69 8.03
CA VAL A 12 28.12 -42.25 6.66
C VAL A 12 26.82 -42.18 5.84
N GLU A 13 25.94 -43.19 5.96
CA GLU A 13 24.63 -43.17 5.28
C GLU A 13 23.79 -41.98 5.73
N LEU A 14 23.80 -41.68 7.02
CA LEU A 14 23.10 -40.50 7.54
C LEU A 14 23.69 -39.19 6.98
N LEU A 15 25.02 -39.08 6.96
CA LEU A 15 25.72 -37.88 6.50
C LEU A 15 25.45 -37.60 5.01
N VAL A 16 25.45 -38.67 4.17
CA VAL A 16 25.15 -38.53 2.75
C VAL A 16 23.71 -38.03 2.53
N VAL A 17 22.74 -38.59 3.27
CA VAL A 17 21.34 -38.17 3.15
C VAL A 17 21.15 -36.73 3.54
N ILE A 18 21.69 -36.27 4.68
CA ILE A 18 21.56 -34.88 5.09
C ILE A 18 22.26 -33.93 4.13
N SER A 19 23.40 -34.32 3.52
CA SER A 19 24.10 -33.49 2.54
C SER A 19 23.27 -33.30 1.26
N ILE A 20 22.63 -34.35 0.77
CA ILE A 20 21.73 -34.29 -0.39
C ILE A 20 20.53 -33.39 -0.08
N ILE A 21 19.89 -33.56 1.08
CA ILE A 21 18.77 -32.71 1.51
C ILE A 21 19.22 -31.23 1.59
N ALA A 22 20.37 -30.95 2.17
CA ALA A 22 20.90 -29.61 2.28
C ALA A 22 21.10 -28.94 0.91
N VAL A 23 21.67 -29.67 -0.06
CA VAL A 23 21.85 -29.18 -1.44
C VAL A 23 20.51 -28.92 -2.12
N LEU A 24 19.54 -29.83 -1.99
CA LEU A 24 18.20 -29.64 -2.55
C LEU A 24 17.49 -28.42 -1.95
N LEU A 25 17.55 -28.24 -0.64
CA LEU A 25 16.96 -27.08 0.04
C LEU A 25 17.64 -25.78 -0.37
N ALA A 26 18.97 -25.76 -0.55
CA ALA A 26 19.70 -24.59 -0.98
C ALA A 26 19.25 -24.05 -2.34
N VAL A 27 18.84 -24.94 -3.26
CA VAL A 27 18.31 -24.57 -4.57
C VAL A 27 16.83 -24.21 -4.51
N LEU A 28 16.03 -24.91 -3.69
CA LEU A 28 14.58 -24.70 -3.61
C LEU A 28 14.19 -23.43 -2.87
N MET A 29 14.91 -23.04 -1.79
CA MET A 29 14.56 -21.88 -0.98
C MET A 29 14.48 -20.56 -1.77
N PRO A 30 15.46 -20.20 -2.64
CA PRO A 30 15.37 -18.97 -3.42
C PRO A 30 14.19 -18.96 -4.39
N ALA A 31 13.87 -20.09 -5.00
CA ALA A 31 12.73 -20.23 -5.91
C ALA A 31 11.40 -20.07 -5.17
N LEU A 32 11.26 -20.72 -4.01
CA LEU A 32 10.07 -20.63 -3.16
C LEU A 32 9.84 -19.19 -2.67
N ASN A 33 10.88 -18.48 -2.27
CA ASN A 33 10.77 -17.10 -1.82
C ASN A 33 10.29 -16.19 -2.96
N LYS A 34 10.82 -16.34 -4.18
CA LYS A 34 10.34 -15.59 -5.37
C LYS A 34 8.87 -15.89 -5.67
N SER A 35 8.46 -17.14 -5.56
CA SER A 35 7.06 -17.56 -5.77
C SER A 35 6.14 -16.93 -4.73
N ARG A 36 6.51 -16.96 -3.45
CA ARG A 36 5.75 -16.32 -2.35
C ARG A 36 5.58 -14.82 -2.56
N GLU A 37 6.64 -14.11 -2.94
CA GLU A 37 6.55 -12.67 -3.20
C GLU A 37 5.67 -12.35 -4.42
N SER A 38 5.71 -13.19 -5.46
CA SER A 38 4.80 -13.06 -6.60
C SER A 38 3.34 -13.28 -6.19
N ALA A 39 3.06 -14.30 -5.38
CA ALA A 39 1.72 -14.56 -4.84
C ALA A 39 1.21 -13.37 -4.01
N LYS A 40 2.02 -12.80 -3.12
CA LYS A 40 1.66 -11.59 -2.35
C LYS A 40 1.31 -10.41 -3.26
N THR A 41 2.05 -10.22 -4.35
CA THR A 41 1.77 -9.16 -5.33
C THR A 41 0.41 -9.35 -6.00
N VAL A 42 0.07 -10.57 -6.37
CA VAL A 42 -1.24 -10.89 -6.98
C VAL A 42 -2.37 -10.66 -5.98
N ILE A 43 -2.24 -11.17 -4.75
CA ILE A 43 -3.24 -10.95 -3.70
C ILE A 43 -3.44 -9.45 -3.46
N CYS A 44 -2.35 -8.69 -3.32
CA CYS A 44 -2.43 -7.24 -3.16
C CYS A 44 -3.15 -6.57 -4.34
N SER A 45 -2.82 -6.94 -5.58
CA SER A 45 -3.50 -6.40 -6.77
C SER A 45 -4.99 -6.71 -6.77
N THR A 46 -5.38 -7.91 -6.31
CA THR A 46 -6.78 -8.31 -6.18
C THR A 46 -7.50 -7.50 -5.11
N ASN A 47 -6.86 -7.29 -3.95
CA ASN A 47 -7.41 -6.47 -2.87
C ASN A 47 -7.68 -5.03 -3.34
N VAL A 48 -6.69 -4.41 -4.00
CA VAL A 48 -6.83 -3.05 -4.51
C VAL A 48 -7.95 -2.96 -5.56
N ARG A 49 -8.12 -3.99 -6.39
CA ARG A 49 -9.25 -4.07 -7.35
C ARG A 49 -10.61 -4.17 -6.65
N GLN A 50 -10.70 -4.95 -5.58
CA GLN A 50 -11.94 -5.04 -4.80
C GLN A 50 -12.28 -3.69 -4.16
N LEU A 51 -11.29 -2.96 -3.65
CA LEU A 51 -11.50 -1.60 -3.18
C LEU A 51 -11.97 -0.68 -4.30
N GLY A 52 -11.39 -0.77 -5.51
CA GLY A 52 -11.84 -0.03 -6.68
C GLY A 52 -13.30 -0.29 -7.06
N LEU A 53 -13.73 -1.56 -6.98
CA LEU A 53 -15.15 -1.90 -7.16
C LEU A 53 -16.04 -1.26 -6.10
N GLY A 54 -15.58 -1.25 -4.82
CA GLY A 54 -16.29 -0.56 -3.75
C GLY A 54 -16.45 0.93 -4.03
N TYR A 55 -15.42 1.61 -4.53
CA TYR A 55 -15.51 3.00 -4.97
C TYR A 55 -16.51 3.20 -6.11
N SER A 56 -16.49 2.32 -7.12
CA SER A 56 -17.45 2.37 -8.23
C SER A 56 -18.90 2.24 -7.75
N MET A 57 -19.14 1.27 -6.86
CA MET A 57 -20.49 1.06 -6.30
C MET A 57 -20.92 2.25 -5.45
N TYR A 58 -20.00 2.82 -4.65
CA TYR A 58 -20.28 4.02 -3.87
C TYR A 58 -20.67 5.20 -4.77
N GLU A 59 -19.90 5.44 -5.84
CA GLU A 59 -20.19 6.53 -6.78
C GLU A 59 -21.53 6.33 -7.50
N MET A 60 -21.87 5.09 -7.88
CA MET A 60 -23.17 4.78 -8.47
C MET A 60 -24.35 5.08 -7.55
N ASP A 61 -24.20 4.81 -6.24
CA ASP A 61 -25.25 5.04 -5.24
C ASP A 61 -25.39 6.52 -4.86
N ASN A 62 -24.27 7.26 -4.81
CA ASN A 62 -24.22 8.60 -4.22
C ASN A 62 -24.03 9.71 -5.28
N GLY A 63 -23.57 9.38 -6.47
CA GLY A 63 -23.28 10.34 -7.53
C GLY A 63 -21.93 11.09 -7.39
N TYR A 64 -21.12 10.74 -6.40
CA TYR A 64 -19.81 11.34 -6.14
C TYR A 64 -18.87 10.35 -5.43
N MET A 65 -17.56 10.64 -5.46
CA MET A 65 -16.55 9.85 -4.72
C MET A 65 -16.70 10.02 -3.20
N PRO A 66 -16.33 9.01 -2.40
CA PRO A 66 -16.36 9.11 -0.95
C PRO A 66 -15.69 10.39 -0.46
N GLU A 67 -16.43 11.17 0.30
CA GLU A 67 -15.91 12.38 0.92
C GLU A 67 -15.42 12.09 2.34
N PHE A 68 -14.46 12.87 2.77
CA PHE A 68 -14.16 12.99 4.17
C PHE A 68 -15.30 13.84 4.77
N VAL A 69 -16.32 13.18 5.29
CA VAL A 69 -17.43 13.91 5.87
C VAL A 69 -16.87 14.71 7.02
N ASP A 70 -16.92 16.00 6.86
CA ASP A 70 -16.57 17.06 7.78
C ASP A 70 -15.79 16.62 9.02
N GLY A 71 -14.53 16.89 9.02
CA GLY A 71 -13.48 16.43 9.92
C GLY A 71 -13.67 16.61 11.42
N ILE A 72 -14.88 16.69 11.92
CA ILE A 72 -15.12 16.91 13.35
C ILE A 72 -16.22 16.00 13.93
N VAL A 73 -17.13 15.45 13.12
CA VAL A 73 -18.31 14.80 13.71
C VAL A 73 -18.39 13.28 13.47
N ASN A 74 -17.86 12.74 12.38
CA ASN A 74 -18.00 11.31 12.10
C ASN A 74 -16.80 10.66 11.41
N GLY A 75 -15.59 11.10 11.64
CA GLY A 75 -14.28 10.50 11.31
C GLY A 75 -14.20 9.30 10.36
N ILE A 76 -15.10 9.18 9.39
CA ILE A 76 -15.17 8.03 8.50
C ILE A 76 -14.07 8.16 7.46
N THR A 77 -13.08 7.30 7.56
CA THR A 77 -12.09 7.15 6.50
C THR A 77 -12.79 6.64 5.23
N TRP A 78 -12.16 6.80 4.06
CA TRP A 78 -12.66 6.18 2.82
C TRP A 78 -13.00 4.69 3.02
N ALA A 79 -12.24 3.98 3.84
CA ALA A 79 -12.48 2.58 4.15
C ALA A 79 -13.81 2.36 4.89
N GLY A 80 -14.17 3.25 5.81
CA GLY A 80 -15.46 3.23 6.48
C GLY A 80 -16.62 3.50 5.53
N SER A 81 -16.48 4.51 4.65
CA SER A 81 -17.50 4.81 3.63
C SER A 81 -17.78 3.64 2.68
N LEU A 82 -16.74 2.84 2.38
CA LEU A 82 -16.87 1.69 1.50
C LEU A 82 -17.32 0.41 2.20
N ARG A 83 -17.43 0.40 3.53
CA ARG A 83 -17.65 -0.81 4.33
C ARG A 83 -18.86 -1.63 3.88
N LYS A 84 -19.94 -0.97 3.52
CA LYS A 84 -21.17 -1.65 3.06
C LYS A 84 -21.03 -2.35 1.70
N TYR A 85 -19.98 -2.01 0.92
CA TYR A 85 -19.78 -2.53 -0.43
C TYR A 85 -18.83 -3.72 -0.50
N TYR A 86 -18.19 -4.09 0.60
CA TYR A 86 -17.35 -5.28 0.67
C TYR A 86 -17.56 -6.01 2.02
N GLN A 87 -17.71 -7.33 1.97
CA GLN A 87 -18.11 -8.15 3.13
C GLN A 87 -16.98 -8.41 4.12
N ASP A 88 -15.74 -8.53 3.64
CA ASP A 88 -14.56 -8.76 4.47
C ASP A 88 -13.70 -7.51 4.54
N VAL A 89 -14.01 -6.68 5.51
CA VAL A 89 -13.35 -5.39 5.69
C VAL A 89 -11.87 -5.54 6.00
N ASP A 90 -11.49 -6.53 6.79
CA ASP A 90 -10.14 -6.62 7.32
C ASP A 90 -9.16 -7.24 6.33
N GLY A 91 -9.58 -8.26 5.59
CA GLY A 91 -8.73 -8.97 4.64
C GLY A 91 -8.28 -8.11 3.48
N ILE A 92 -9.18 -7.34 2.87
CA ILE A 92 -8.88 -6.58 1.65
C ILE A 92 -8.18 -5.24 1.89
N ARG A 93 -8.15 -4.72 3.13
CA ARG A 93 -7.48 -3.46 3.47
C ARG A 93 -5.99 -3.60 3.69
N VAL A 94 -5.50 -4.83 3.74
CA VAL A 94 -4.12 -5.13 4.14
C VAL A 94 -3.39 -5.87 3.04
N CYS A 95 -2.28 -5.29 2.60
CA CYS A 95 -1.35 -5.96 1.69
C CYS A 95 -0.62 -7.08 2.43
N PRO A 96 -0.54 -8.30 1.87
CA PRO A 96 0.17 -9.42 2.50
C PRO A 96 1.65 -9.14 2.78
N THR A 97 2.24 -8.19 2.07
CA THR A 97 3.63 -7.75 2.31
C THR A 97 3.73 -6.80 3.50
N ALA A 98 2.66 -6.10 3.87
CA ALA A 98 2.62 -5.10 4.92
C ALA A 98 1.43 -5.34 5.87
N SER A 99 1.31 -6.57 6.37
CA SER A 99 0.20 -7.02 7.21
C SER A 99 0.39 -6.73 8.70
N LYS A 100 1.60 -6.39 9.14
CA LYS A 100 1.90 -6.08 10.55
C LYS A 100 1.79 -4.59 10.78
N VAL A 101 1.13 -4.19 11.85
CA VAL A 101 1.03 -2.79 12.28
C VAL A 101 2.43 -2.23 12.59
N GLY A 102 2.64 -0.95 12.33
CA GLY A 102 3.86 -0.22 12.63
C GLY A 102 4.25 -0.29 14.12
N GLY A 103 5.55 -0.20 14.41
CA GLY A 103 6.08 -0.22 15.78
C GLY A 103 5.86 1.09 16.54
N PRO A 104 6.19 1.12 17.84
CA PRO A 104 6.09 2.33 18.68
C PRO A 104 6.91 3.51 18.15
N GLU A 105 8.01 3.22 17.47
CA GLU A 105 8.90 4.21 16.85
C GLU A 105 8.27 4.96 15.68
N MET A 106 7.11 4.51 15.22
CA MET A 106 6.37 5.09 14.10
C MET A 106 5.14 5.89 14.55
N LEU A 107 5.03 6.17 15.84
CA LEU A 107 3.95 7.01 16.38
C LEU A 107 4.13 8.47 15.94
N ASN A 108 3.02 9.12 15.61
CA ASN A 108 2.95 10.57 15.52
C ASN A 108 2.52 11.19 16.87
N THR A 109 2.42 12.52 16.92
CA THR A 109 1.99 13.26 18.12
C THR A 109 0.60 12.85 18.62
N ASP A 110 -0.27 12.35 17.74
CA ASP A 110 -1.64 11.95 18.03
C ASP A 110 -1.76 10.46 18.39
N GLY A 111 -0.62 9.75 18.52
CA GLY A 111 -0.57 8.32 18.83
C GLY A 111 -0.81 7.38 17.64
N ASN A 112 -1.09 7.91 16.45
CA ASN A 112 -1.26 7.12 15.25
C ASN A 112 0.08 6.54 14.77
N LYS A 113 0.05 5.38 14.13
CA LYS A 113 1.24 4.71 13.60
C LYS A 113 1.28 4.77 12.09
N TRP A 114 2.36 5.31 11.57
CA TRP A 114 2.62 5.29 10.15
C TRP A 114 3.01 3.90 9.66
N GLY A 115 2.59 3.58 8.46
CA GLY A 115 3.02 2.39 7.77
C GLY A 115 4.42 2.55 7.16
N SER A 116 4.91 1.47 6.57
CA SER A 116 6.14 1.41 5.77
C SER A 116 5.94 0.50 4.56
N THR A 117 7.03 0.20 3.87
CA THR A 117 7.01 -0.83 2.82
C THR A 117 6.46 -2.16 3.33
N PHE A 118 6.77 -2.54 4.57
CA PHE A 118 6.43 -3.85 5.15
C PHE A 118 5.50 -3.80 6.35
N LYS A 119 5.06 -2.61 6.76
CA LYS A 119 4.16 -2.43 7.90
C LYS A 119 2.91 -1.67 7.49
N ALA A 120 1.77 -2.10 8.02
CA ALA A 120 0.50 -1.40 7.90
C ALA A 120 0.52 -0.12 8.75
N TRP A 121 -0.20 0.92 8.33
CA TRP A 121 -0.50 2.07 9.17
C TRP A 121 -1.62 1.72 10.17
N TRP A 122 -1.67 2.46 11.26
CA TRP A 122 -2.69 2.31 12.28
C TRP A 122 -3.11 3.67 12.83
N ILE A 123 -4.39 3.81 13.05
CA ILE A 123 -5.02 4.99 13.65
C ILE A 123 -5.53 4.57 15.03
N ASP A 124 -5.19 5.34 16.06
CA ASP A 124 -5.66 5.10 17.42
C ASP A 124 -7.15 5.44 17.53
N PRO A 125 -8.05 4.47 17.73
CA PRO A 125 -9.48 4.75 17.80
C PRO A 125 -9.87 5.57 19.02
N VAL A 126 -9.04 5.56 20.07
CA VAL A 126 -9.32 6.30 21.33
C VAL A 126 -8.84 7.74 21.27
N LYS A 127 -7.72 7.98 20.58
CA LYS A 127 -7.06 9.29 20.53
C LYS A 127 -7.29 10.05 19.23
N SER A 128 -7.75 9.37 18.21
CA SER A 128 -7.95 9.97 16.90
C SER A 128 -9.39 10.43 16.73
N TRP A 129 -9.56 11.71 16.49
CA TRP A 129 -10.81 12.31 16.02
C TRP A 129 -11.23 11.78 14.63
N LEU A 130 -10.39 10.95 14.00
CA LEU A 130 -10.60 10.40 12.65
C LEU A 130 -11.51 9.17 12.61
N LEU A 131 -11.83 8.57 13.75
CA LEU A 131 -12.62 7.35 13.80
C LEU A 131 -13.74 7.48 14.85
N PRO A 132 -15.02 7.41 14.47
CA PRO A 132 -16.07 7.08 15.41
C PRO A 132 -16.05 5.56 15.64
N ASP A 133 -16.07 5.19 16.87
CA ASP A 133 -16.45 3.93 17.54
C ASP A 133 -16.21 2.58 16.87
N ASP A 134 -15.89 2.46 15.59
CA ASP A 134 -15.80 1.19 14.90
C ASP A 134 -14.70 1.13 13.84
N ASP A 135 -13.55 0.50 14.19
CA ASP A 135 -13.05 -0.63 13.43
C ASP A 135 -12.24 -0.41 12.15
N CYS A 136 -11.90 0.78 11.73
CA CYS A 136 -11.06 0.97 10.55
C CYS A 136 -9.61 1.36 10.86
N GLY A 137 -9.13 0.97 12.03
CA GLY A 137 -7.90 1.47 12.62
C GLY A 137 -6.60 1.14 11.89
N TYR A 138 -6.58 0.24 10.89
CA TYR A 138 -5.33 -0.10 10.22
C TYR A 138 -5.52 -0.47 8.75
N GLY A 139 -4.44 -0.35 7.97
CA GLY A 139 -4.44 -0.70 6.56
C GLY A 139 -3.07 -0.56 5.91
N SER A 140 -2.98 -0.96 4.66
CA SER A 140 -1.77 -0.85 3.85
C SER A 140 -2.01 -0.06 2.57
N TYR A 141 -3.24 0.38 2.35
CA TYR A 141 -3.64 1.15 1.19
C TYR A 141 -4.07 2.54 1.59
N GLY A 142 -3.97 3.47 0.67
CA GLY A 142 -4.44 4.83 0.83
C GLY A 142 -5.02 5.35 -0.47
N GLU A 143 -5.84 6.36 -0.35
CA GLU A 143 -6.45 7.01 -1.49
C GLU A 143 -5.66 8.23 -1.96
N ASN A 144 -5.88 8.61 -3.18
CA ASN A 144 -5.57 9.93 -3.68
C ASN A 144 -6.65 10.90 -3.22
N MET A 145 -6.38 11.73 -2.24
CA MET A 145 -7.37 12.62 -1.64
C MET A 145 -7.86 13.72 -2.62
N TRP A 146 -7.17 13.94 -3.74
CA TRP A 146 -7.65 14.81 -4.81
C TRP A 146 -8.87 14.28 -5.57
N VAL A 147 -9.21 13.00 -5.41
CA VAL A 147 -10.43 12.43 -6.01
C VAL A 147 -11.70 12.88 -5.29
N ARG A 148 -11.59 13.34 -4.06
CA ARG A 148 -12.69 13.89 -3.27
C ARG A 148 -13.09 15.27 -3.77
N LYS A 149 -14.34 15.66 -3.56
CA LYS A 149 -14.85 16.92 -4.06
C LYS A 149 -14.46 18.12 -3.18
N HIS A 150 -14.57 18.00 -1.86
CA HIS A 150 -14.54 19.17 -0.97
C HIS A 150 -13.32 19.27 -0.05
N PHE A 151 -12.65 18.18 0.25
CA PHE A 151 -11.61 18.14 1.29
C PHE A 151 -10.48 19.16 1.14
N LEU A 152 -10.08 19.47 -0.08
CA LEU A 152 -8.98 20.41 -0.38
C LEU A 152 -9.44 21.62 -1.19
N GLU A 153 -10.74 21.76 -1.45
CA GLU A 153 -11.25 22.79 -2.34
C GLU A 153 -10.99 24.21 -1.81
N ASP A 154 -11.10 24.43 -0.50
CA ASP A 154 -10.84 25.72 0.13
C ASP A 154 -9.37 26.15 0.02
N SER A 155 -8.46 25.17 0.15
CA SER A 155 -7.02 25.42 0.07
C SER A 155 -6.47 25.40 -1.36
N TYR A 156 -7.12 24.66 -2.25
CA TYR A 156 -6.70 24.41 -3.63
C TYR A 156 -7.90 24.39 -4.59
N PRO A 157 -8.54 25.54 -4.83
CA PRO A 157 -9.75 25.62 -5.63
C PRO A 157 -9.60 25.02 -7.03
N GLY A 158 -10.58 24.23 -7.45
CA GLY A 158 -10.64 23.65 -8.78
C GLY A 158 -9.64 22.50 -9.07
N GLN A 159 -8.92 22.01 -8.05
CA GLN A 159 -7.95 20.93 -8.27
C GLN A 159 -8.51 19.52 -8.00
N CYS A 160 -9.61 19.41 -7.27
CA CYS A 160 -10.25 18.15 -6.94
C CYS A 160 -11.09 17.60 -8.10
N TYR A 161 -11.21 16.27 -8.17
CA TYR A 161 -11.97 15.59 -9.25
C TYR A 161 -13.45 15.44 -8.92
N GLY A 162 -13.79 14.88 -7.77
CA GLY A 162 -15.15 14.69 -7.27
C GLY A 162 -15.91 13.51 -7.88
N VAL A 163 -15.61 13.13 -9.10
CA VAL A 163 -16.24 12.03 -9.85
C VAL A 163 -15.23 11.29 -10.71
N SER A 164 -15.58 10.07 -11.17
CA SER A 164 -14.71 9.24 -12.02
C SER A 164 -14.72 9.65 -13.49
N SER A 165 -15.81 10.25 -13.96
CA SER A 165 -16.02 10.62 -15.37
C SER A 165 -15.22 11.86 -15.76
N VAL A 166 -13.89 11.73 -15.77
CA VAL A 166 -12.96 12.81 -16.11
C VAL A 166 -12.01 12.40 -17.25
N PRO A 167 -11.51 13.35 -18.05
CA PRO A 167 -10.52 13.03 -19.08
C PRO A 167 -9.26 12.40 -18.50
N ASN A 168 -8.79 11.33 -19.14
CA ASN A 168 -7.62 10.56 -18.72
C ASN A 168 -7.72 9.95 -17.31
N ALA A 169 -8.91 9.50 -16.91
CA ALA A 169 -9.15 8.85 -15.63
C ALA A 169 -8.20 7.65 -15.39
N ASN A 170 -7.73 6.99 -16.45
CA ASN A 170 -6.73 5.91 -16.41
C ASN A 170 -5.30 6.37 -16.02
N GLN A 171 -5.08 7.66 -15.86
CA GLN A 171 -3.82 8.25 -15.36
C GLN A 171 -3.97 8.86 -13.96
N VAL A 172 -5.19 8.93 -13.44
CA VAL A 172 -5.49 9.50 -12.12
C VAL A 172 -5.51 8.37 -11.09
N PRO A 173 -4.53 8.29 -10.18
CA PRO A 173 -4.57 7.30 -9.09
C PRO A 173 -5.84 7.48 -8.25
N LEU A 174 -6.50 6.39 -7.88
CA LEU A 174 -7.63 6.39 -6.96
C LEU A 174 -7.21 5.80 -5.60
N VAL A 175 -6.86 4.54 -5.56
CA VAL A 175 -6.40 3.85 -4.36
C VAL A 175 -5.16 3.01 -4.67
N MET A 176 -4.21 2.95 -3.74
CA MET A 176 -2.91 2.34 -3.99
C MET A 176 -2.23 1.85 -2.71
N ASP A 177 -1.18 1.08 -2.88
CA ASP A 177 -0.24 0.79 -1.79
C ASP A 177 0.26 2.10 -1.16
N CYS A 178 0.02 2.27 0.14
CA CYS A 178 0.32 3.51 0.83
C CYS A 178 0.84 3.27 2.25
N ARG A 179 1.57 4.24 2.77
CA ARG A 179 2.06 4.28 4.16
C ARG A 179 1.06 4.93 5.10
N TRP A 180 -0.01 5.49 4.56
CA TRP A 180 -1.09 6.15 5.27
C TRP A 180 -2.43 5.98 4.52
N GLY A 181 -3.53 6.32 5.19
CA GLY A 181 -4.86 6.20 4.61
C GLY A 181 -5.15 7.09 3.40
N GLY A 182 -4.33 8.09 3.13
CA GLY A 182 -4.46 8.94 1.94
C GLY A 182 -3.26 9.84 1.72
N VAL A 183 -3.11 10.29 0.48
CA VAL A 183 -2.06 11.22 0.03
C VAL A 183 -2.68 12.28 -0.89
N TRP A 184 -2.09 13.47 -0.92
CA TRP A 184 -2.46 14.54 -1.87
C TRP A 184 -1.23 15.21 -2.47
N PRO A 185 -0.57 14.53 -3.40
CA PRO A 185 0.64 15.02 -4.04
C PRO A 185 0.44 16.37 -4.71
N LEU A 186 1.42 17.24 -4.55
CA LEU A 186 1.51 18.53 -5.23
C LEU A 186 2.52 18.46 -6.35
N TYR A 187 2.39 19.36 -7.32
CA TYR A 187 3.28 19.41 -8.50
C TYR A 187 4.74 19.70 -8.14
N ASP A 188 4.99 20.34 -7.00
CA ASP A 188 6.30 20.69 -6.47
C ASP A 188 6.90 19.63 -5.53
N ASP A 189 6.24 18.50 -5.38
CA ASP A 189 6.73 17.39 -4.55
C ASP A 189 8.16 17.03 -4.94
N ILE A 190 9.05 17.01 -3.96
CA ILE A 190 10.46 16.73 -4.16
C ILE A 190 10.61 15.26 -4.57
N ILE A 191 11.34 15.04 -5.66
CA ILE A 191 11.82 13.70 -6.00
C ILE A 191 12.95 13.40 -5.03
N PRO A 192 12.91 12.29 -4.28
CA PRO A 192 13.97 11.98 -3.32
C PRO A 192 15.32 11.90 -4.04
N ALA A 193 16.16 12.90 -3.84
CA ALA A 193 17.42 13.06 -4.58
C ALA A 193 18.44 11.96 -4.23
N ASN A 194 18.28 11.24 -3.12
CA ASN A 194 19.29 10.28 -2.67
C ASN A 194 18.71 9.27 -1.69
N THR A 195 18.18 8.19 -2.20
CA THR A 195 17.82 7.03 -1.37
C THR A 195 18.89 5.94 -1.44
N ARG A 196 20.09 6.28 -1.92
CA ARG A 196 21.23 5.37 -1.95
C ARG A 196 21.67 5.09 -0.51
N GLY A 197 21.36 3.90 -0.02
CA GLY A 197 21.78 3.45 1.31
C GLY A 197 20.84 3.79 2.47
N THR A 198 19.94 4.74 2.34
CA THR A 198 18.83 4.88 3.28
C THR A 198 17.77 3.87 2.92
N LYS A 199 17.47 2.98 3.84
CA LYS A 199 16.23 2.22 3.76
C LYS A 199 15.13 3.28 3.63
N VAL A 200 14.33 3.24 2.57
CA VAL A 200 13.18 4.17 2.38
C VAL A 200 12.21 4.12 3.59
N GLN A 201 12.39 3.14 4.45
CA GLN A 201 11.79 2.98 5.76
C GLN A 201 12.20 4.06 6.78
N GLU A 202 13.28 4.78 6.55
CA GLU A 202 13.97 5.64 7.52
C GLU A 202 14.10 7.10 7.06
N LEU A 203 13.40 7.50 6.00
CA LEU A 203 13.28 8.93 5.71
C LEU A 203 12.68 9.59 6.95
N PRO A 204 13.39 10.55 7.57
CA PRO A 204 12.89 11.22 8.75
C PRO A 204 11.52 11.78 8.42
N TYR A 205 10.54 11.31 9.16
CA TYR A 205 9.16 11.66 8.96
C TYR A 205 8.97 13.10 9.44
N THR A 206 8.98 14.05 8.53
CA THR A 206 8.50 15.39 8.84
C THR A 206 7.02 15.43 8.52
N LEU A 207 6.22 16.07 9.38
CA LEU A 207 4.78 16.27 9.19
C LEU A 207 4.39 16.83 7.81
N SER A 208 5.35 17.38 7.07
CA SER A 208 5.17 17.92 5.71
C SER A 208 5.19 16.87 4.60
N ASN A 209 5.77 15.68 4.80
CA ASN A 209 6.07 14.75 3.70
C ASN A 209 5.06 13.59 3.54
N TRP A 210 4.23 13.28 4.55
CA TRP A 210 3.27 12.18 4.48
C TRP A 210 2.13 12.41 3.46
N ARG A 211 1.87 13.66 3.15
CA ARG A 211 0.85 14.11 2.21
C ARG A 211 1.23 13.93 0.74
N ARG A 212 2.53 13.76 0.47
CA ARG A 212 3.14 13.81 -0.85
C ARG A 212 3.26 12.44 -1.49
N VAL A 213 3.81 12.37 -2.70
CA VAL A 213 4.13 11.11 -3.39
C VAL A 213 4.95 10.16 -2.50
N GLU A 214 5.76 10.68 -1.61
CA GLU A 214 6.55 9.92 -0.63
C GLU A 214 5.68 9.12 0.38
N GLY A 215 4.43 9.51 0.58
CA GLY A 215 3.46 8.76 1.37
C GLY A 215 3.02 7.44 0.73
N VAL A 216 3.21 7.32 -0.56
CA VAL A 216 2.96 6.07 -1.28
C VAL A 216 3.97 5.01 -0.82
N ALA A 217 3.51 3.78 -0.64
CA ALA A 217 4.33 2.68 -0.11
C ALA A 217 5.30 2.14 -1.15
N MET A 218 6.36 2.87 -1.33
CA MET A 218 7.38 2.59 -2.30
C MET A 218 8.02 1.21 -2.11
N ARG A 219 8.36 0.52 -3.21
CA ARG A 219 9.11 -0.75 -3.26
C ARG A 219 8.39 -1.95 -2.64
N ARG A 220 7.07 -1.90 -2.44
CA ARG A 220 6.34 -3.01 -1.82
C ARG A 220 6.33 -4.25 -2.71
N HIS A 221 6.25 -4.08 -4.02
CA HIS A 221 6.12 -5.15 -5.00
C HIS A 221 7.22 -5.07 -6.06
N LYS A 222 8.44 -5.50 -5.72
CA LYS A 222 9.61 -5.52 -6.64
C LYS A 222 9.91 -4.15 -7.28
N GLY A 223 9.82 -3.09 -6.48
CA GLY A 223 10.11 -1.72 -6.93
C GLY A 223 8.94 -1.02 -7.58
N GLY A 224 7.74 -1.57 -7.48
CA GLY A 224 6.49 -0.95 -7.89
C GLY A 224 5.43 -1.03 -6.81
N ILE A 225 4.29 -0.43 -7.08
CA ILE A 225 3.09 -0.46 -6.26
C ILE A 225 1.87 -0.79 -7.12
N ASN A 226 0.89 -1.42 -6.52
CA ASN A 226 -0.39 -1.65 -7.18
C ASN A 226 -1.29 -0.43 -7.01
N ILE A 227 -1.81 0.07 -8.11
CA ILE A 227 -2.71 1.23 -8.17
C ILE A 227 -3.98 0.84 -8.90
N ILE A 228 -5.13 1.23 -8.37
CA ILE A 228 -6.38 1.39 -9.11
C ILE A 228 -6.50 2.85 -9.50
N PHE A 229 -6.85 3.08 -10.74
CA PHE A 229 -7.06 4.39 -11.33
C PHE A 229 -8.53 4.81 -11.23
N LEU A 230 -8.81 6.05 -11.54
CA LEU A 230 -10.14 6.63 -11.42
C LEU A 230 -11.14 6.04 -12.44
N ASP A 231 -10.66 5.41 -13.51
CA ASP A 231 -11.48 4.58 -14.43
C ASP A 231 -11.68 3.14 -13.94
N PHE A 232 -11.30 2.86 -12.69
CA PHE A 232 -11.33 1.55 -12.04
C PHE A 232 -10.42 0.48 -12.68
N SER A 233 -9.57 0.85 -13.64
CA SER A 233 -8.51 -0.01 -14.13
C SER A 233 -7.39 -0.16 -13.11
N GLY A 234 -6.74 -1.34 -13.06
CA GLY A 234 -5.67 -1.62 -12.10
C GLY A 234 -4.39 -2.09 -12.75
N ARG A 235 -3.26 -1.52 -12.35
CA ARG A 235 -1.94 -1.95 -12.78
C ARG A 235 -0.87 -1.77 -11.71
N ASN A 236 0.22 -2.51 -11.84
CA ASN A 236 1.45 -2.24 -11.09
C ASN A 236 2.19 -1.07 -11.76
N VAL A 237 2.53 -0.05 -10.99
CA VAL A 237 3.24 1.14 -11.44
C VAL A 237 4.61 1.15 -10.78
N LYS A 238 5.64 1.34 -11.57
CA LYS A 238 7.01 1.49 -11.07
C LYS A 238 7.17 2.84 -10.41
N MET A 239 8.07 2.91 -9.45
CA MET A 239 8.29 4.13 -8.67
C MET A 239 8.70 5.32 -9.54
N GLU A 240 9.49 5.06 -10.58
CA GLU A 240 9.97 6.07 -11.52
C GLU A 240 8.82 6.74 -12.30
N GLU A 241 7.69 6.06 -12.41
CA GLU A 241 6.51 6.52 -13.15
C GLU A 241 5.55 7.34 -12.29
N LEU A 242 5.70 7.33 -10.96
CA LEU A 242 4.74 7.98 -10.05
C LEU A 242 4.58 9.48 -10.31
N TRP A 243 5.67 10.18 -10.68
CA TRP A 243 5.63 11.61 -11.02
C TRP A 243 5.08 11.90 -12.40
N ASN A 244 4.80 10.86 -13.18
CA ASN A 244 4.16 10.93 -14.49
C ASN A 244 2.64 10.77 -14.41
N LEU A 245 2.10 10.38 -13.25
CA LEU A 245 0.68 10.22 -13.02
C LEU A 245 0.00 11.59 -12.83
N LYS A 246 -1.30 11.63 -13.10
CA LYS A 246 -2.12 12.82 -12.97
C LYS A 246 -2.79 12.89 -11.59
N TRP A 247 -2.05 13.32 -10.57
CA TRP A 247 -2.53 13.30 -9.19
C TRP A 247 -3.73 14.22 -8.94
N ASN A 248 -3.71 15.44 -9.50
CA ASN A 248 -4.81 16.39 -9.44
C ASN A 248 -5.00 17.10 -10.79
N LYS A 249 -6.03 17.93 -10.94
CA LYS A 249 -6.35 18.63 -12.20
C LYS A 249 -5.23 19.56 -12.68
N SER A 250 -4.48 20.15 -11.75
CA SER A 250 -3.36 21.08 -12.04
C SER A 250 -2.00 20.40 -12.04
N TYR A 251 -1.93 19.08 -11.75
CA TYR A 251 -0.66 18.38 -11.63
C TYR A 251 0.09 18.36 -12.97
N LYS A 252 1.29 18.90 -12.95
CA LYS A 252 2.17 18.93 -14.12
C LYS A 252 2.97 17.65 -14.16
N ASN A 253 2.84 16.93 -15.25
CA ASN A 253 3.64 15.73 -15.51
C ASN A 253 5.13 16.09 -15.50
N ARG A 254 5.91 15.39 -14.70
CA ARG A 254 7.37 15.59 -14.57
C ARG A 254 8.18 14.56 -15.32
N GLY A 255 7.52 13.70 -16.09
CA GLY A 255 8.14 12.59 -16.81
C GLY A 255 8.57 11.43 -15.93
N ILE A 256 9.17 10.43 -16.57
CA ILE A 256 9.75 9.29 -15.87
C ILE A 256 11.03 9.73 -15.18
N GLN A 257 11.12 9.47 -13.89
CA GLN A 257 12.27 9.86 -13.09
C GLN A 257 13.29 8.71 -13.02
N SER A 258 14.56 9.05 -13.14
CA SER A 258 15.63 8.08 -12.91
C SER A 258 16.12 8.17 -11.47
N PHE A 259 16.08 7.05 -10.79
CA PHE A 259 16.59 6.95 -9.41
C PHE A 259 17.86 6.09 -9.41
N ASN A 260 18.91 6.56 -8.73
CA ASN A 260 20.08 5.75 -8.45
C ASN A 260 19.78 4.75 -7.32
N TRP A 261 18.79 3.88 -7.54
CA TRP A 261 18.46 2.84 -6.61
C TRP A 261 19.54 1.78 -6.57
N VAL A 262 19.87 1.29 -5.40
CA VAL A 262 20.71 0.11 -5.26
C VAL A 262 19.99 -1.06 -5.94
N LYS A 263 20.62 -1.65 -6.95
CA LYS A 263 20.15 -2.92 -7.51
C LYS A 263 20.13 -3.95 -6.39
N TYR A 264 19.04 -4.70 -6.28
CA TYR A 264 18.87 -5.82 -5.34
C TYR A 264 19.66 -7.01 -5.79
#